data_8f063e7985a546c7c307393919624414
#
_entry.id   8f063e7985a546c7c307393919624414
#
_cell.length_a   1.000
_cell.length_b   1.000
_cell.length_c   1.000
_cell.angle_alpha   90.00
_cell.angle_beta   90.00
_cell.angle_gamma   90.00
#
_symmetry.space_group_name_H-M   'P 1'
#
loop_
_entity.id
_entity.type
_entity.pdbx_description
1 polymer ?
#
loop_
_entity_poly.entity_id
_entity_poly.type
_entity_poly.pdbx_seq_one_letter_code
_entity_poly.pdbx_strand_id
1 'polypeptide(L)'
;MGTGKLNDPDLERAMELVRDVPGDFAEVGVYKANLFKRLCHEAEKQGRRAIAYDSFCGMDNPTPEIDGTHYPRGAMSVGGIGAFKKILADDGVNPEVYELHPGYVPECFGDENHAYAFIYLDLDHYKPTWTALKWACNNLAEGGLIGLDDYFPNRDILAGKAINEFLKEHLTWTQFVTDNSQIFIRI
;
A
#
# COMPACT_ATOMS: atom_id res chain seq x y z
N MET A 1 -2.13 -20.48 -4.05
CA MET A 1 -2.03 -19.25 -3.26
C MET A 1 -1.17 -18.29 -4.07
N GLY A 2 -1.75 -17.23 -4.60
CA GLY A 2 -1.01 -16.20 -5.33
C GLY A 2 0.00 -15.58 -4.37
N THR A 3 1.17 -15.25 -4.86
CA THR A 3 2.27 -14.69 -4.04
C THR A 3 2.08 -13.21 -3.76
N GLY A 4 0.87 -12.66 -3.83
CA GLY A 4 0.52 -11.28 -3.42
C GLY A 4 1.47 -10.17 -3.90
N LYS A 5 2.18 -10.36 -5.00
CA LYS A 5 3.18 -9.39 -5.47
C LYS A 5 2.72 -8.75 -6.75
N LEU A 6 2.60 -7.44 -6.71
CA LEU A 6 2.46 -6.65 -7.92
C LEU A 6 3.61 -7.00 -8.88
N ASN A 7 3.31 -7.55 -10.06
CA ASN A 7 4.32 -7.90 -11.05
C ASN A 7 4.85 -6.63 -11.76
N ASP A 8 5.95 -6.78 -12.50
CA ASP A 8 6.58 -5.65 -13.16
C ASP A 8 5.68 -4.99 -14.22
N PRO A 9 4.97 -5.73 -15.10
CA PRO A 9 4.06 -5.12 -16.06
C PRO A 9 2.93 -4.30 -15.44
N ASP A 10 2.36 -4.76 -14.32
CA ASP A 10 1.27 -4.04 -13.64
C ASP A 10 1.77 -2.77 -12.96
N LEU A 11 2.98 -2.82 -12.36
CA LEU A 11 3.62 -1.64 -11.82
C LEU A 11 3.98 -0.63 -12.92
N GLU A 12 4.57 -1.08 -14.01
CA GLU A 12 4.90 -0.22 -15.17
C GLU A 12 3.64 0.47 -15.70
N ARG A 13 2.54 -0.28 -15.82
CA ARG A 13 1.25 0.28 -16.22
C ARG A 13 0.73 1.31 -15.23
N ALA A 14 0.82 1.05 -13.93
CA ALA A 14 0.41 1.99 -12.89
C ALA A 14 1.26 3.27 -12.96
N MET A 15 2.58 3.15 -13.08
CA MET A 15 3.50 4.29 -13.18
C MET A 15 3.27 5.13 -14.45
N GLU A 16 2.95 4.49 -15.59
CA GLU A 16 2.57 5.19 -16.81
C GLU A 16 1.29 5.99 -16.64
N LEU A 17 0.28 5.43 -15.97
CA LEU A 17 -1.01 6.08 -15.73
C LEU A 17 -0.89 7.32 -14.83
N VAL A 18 0.12 7.39 -13.98
CA VAL A 18 0.33 8.50 -13.02
C VAL A 18 1.53 9.38 -13.37
N ARG A 19 2.16 9.19 -14.51
CA ARG A 19 3.37 9.91 -14.92
C ARG A 19 3.22 11.42 -14.81
N ASP A 20 2.13 11.96 -15.30
CA ASP A 20 1.85 13.40 -15.34
C ASP A 20 1.02 13.89 -14.15
N VAL A 21 0.66 12.99 -13.21
CA VAL A 21 -0.07 13.34 -12.00
C VAL A 21 0.91 13.89 -10.97
N PRO A 22 0.67 15.08 -10.38
CA PRO A 22 1.56 15.63 -9.36
C PRO A 22 1.48 14.82 -8.06
N GLY A 23 2.57 14.85 -7.28
CA GLY A 23 2.64 14.20 -5.96
C GLY A 23 3.61 13.03 -5.91
N ASP A 24 3.76 12.49 -4.73
CA ASP A 24 4.69 11.41 -4.39
C ASP A 24 4.04 10.02 -4.53
N PHE A 25 4.80 8.97 -4.23
CA PHE A 25 4.32 7.60 -4.16
C PHE A 25 4.25 7.15 -2.71
N ALA A 26 3.24 6.36 -2.37
CA ALA A 26 3.12 5.77 -1.03
C ALA A 26 2.85 4.28 -1.09
N GLU A 27 3.37 3.56 -0.09
CA GLU A 27 2.99 2.18 0.22
C GLU A 27 2.63 2.08 1.69
N VAL A 28 1.46 1.52 1.99
CA VAL A 28 0.95 1.27 3.33
C VAL A 28 0.93 -0.24 3.56
N GLY A 29 1.83 -0.70 4.46
CA GLY A 29 2.17 -2.11 4.60
C GLY A 29 3.30 -2.51 3.63
N VAL A 30 4.55 -2.43 4.09
CA VAL A 30 5.73 -2.61 3.19
C VAL A 30 6.48 -3.92 3.42
N TYR A 31 6.24 -4.61 4.53
CA TYR A 31 6.89 -5.87 4.90
C TYR A 31 8.39 -5.89 4.56
N LYS A 32 8.82 -6.72 3.59
CA LYS A 32 10.22 -6.88 3.15
C LYS A 32 10.63 -5.94 2.02
N ALA A 33 9.92 -4.83 1.83
CA ALA A 33 10.19 -3.82 0.81
C ALA A 33 10.14 -4.32 -0.65
N ASN A 34 9.46 -5.43 -0.95
CA ASN A 34 9.46 -5.97 -2.32
C ASN A 34 8.91 -4.99 -3.36
N LEU A 35 7.81 -4.31 -3.05
CA LEU A 35 7.27 -3.25 -3.89
C LEU A 35 7.94 -1.91 -3.55
N PHE A 36 8.14 -1.60 -2.27
CA PHE A 36 8.62 -0.29 -1.84
C PHE A 36 9.95 0.11 -2.49
N LYS A 37 10.93 -0.80 -2.57
CA LYS A 37 12.20 -0.51 -3.25
C LYS A 37 12.03 -0.20 -4.74
N ARG A 38 11.06 -0.85 -5.42
CA ARG A 38 10.73 -0.55 -6.82
C ARG A 38 10.08 0.82 -6.94
N LEU A 39 9.19 1.18 -6.01
CA LEU A 39 8.63 2.54 -5.92
C LEU A 39 9.72 3.59 -5.67
N CYS A 40 10.72 3.30 -4.81
CA CYS A 40 11.86 4.19 -4.62
C CYS A 40 12.64 4.42 -5.93
N HIS A 41 12.94 3.36 -6.68
CA HIS A 41 13.64 3.50 -7.95
C HIS A 41 12.81 4.26 -9.01
N GLU A 42 11.49 4.05 -9.05
CA GLU A 42 10.62 4.83 -9.94
C GLU A 42 10.48 6.29 -9.49
N ALA A 43 10.39 6.54 -8.19
CA ALA A 43 10.36 7.88 -7.63
C ALA A 43 11.65 8.66 -7.96
N GLU A 44 12.82 8.03 -7.80
CA GLU A 44 14.11 8.63 -8.14
C GLU A 44 14.18 9.03 -9.61
N LYS A 45 13.75 8.15 -10.53
CA LYS A 45 13.72 8.44 -11.98
C LYS A 45 12.82 9.65 -12.32
N GLN A 46 11.75 9.84 -11.55
CA GLN A 46 10.76 10.89 -11.78
C GLN A 46 10.97 12.15 -10.93
N GLY A 47 12.03 12.20 -10.08
CA GLY A 47 12.29 13.30 -9.17
C GLY A 47 11.24 13.46 -8.08
N ARG A 48 10.63 12.35 -7.64
CA ARG A 48 9.61 12.24 -6.59
C ARG A 48 10.19 11.57 -5.36
N ARG A 49 9.37 11.42 -4.32
CA ARG A 49 9.67 10.63 -3.13
C ARG A 49 8.78 9.40 -3.06
N ALA A 50 9.26 8.38 -2.34
CA ALA A 50 8.48 7.21 -1.94
C ALA A 50 8.31 7.22 -0.43
N ILE A 51 7.07 7.12 0.05
CA ILE A 51 6.74 7.19 1.47
C ILE A 51 6.20 5.82 1.93
N ALA A 52 6.81 5.24 2.97
CA ALA A 52 6.40 3.98 3.58
C ALA A 52 5.67 4.22 4.89
N TYR A 53 4.53 3.62 5.04
CA TYR A 53 3.75 3.56 6.27
C TYR A 53 3.66 2.12 6.77
N ASP A 54 4.32 1.80 7.87
CA ASP A 54 4.35 0.45 8.43
C ASP A 54 4.76 0.48 9.91
N SER A 55 4.37 -0.50 10.67
CA SER A 55 4.87 -0.68 12.03
C SER A 55 6.35 -1.08 12.05
N PHE A 56 6.83 -1.72 10.99
CA PHE A 56 8.12 -2.43 10.89
C PHE A 56 8.31 -3.52 11.93
N CYS A 57 7.30 -3.74 12.77
CA CYS A 57 7.27 -4.72 13.85
C CYS A 57 6.26 -5.86 13.60
N GLY A 58 5.65 -5.87 12.40
CA GLY A 58 4.66 -6.85 11.99
C GLY A 58 3.23 -6.42 12.28
N MET A 59 2.31 -7.34 12.06
CA MET A 59 0.86 -7.12 12.15
C MET A 59 0.41 -6.67 13.54
N ASP A 60 -0.66 -5.87 13.60
CA ASP A 60 -1.39 -5.63 14.85
C ASP A 60 -2.38 -6.79 15.13
N ASN A 61 -3.13 -6.67 16.22
CA ASN A 61 -4.13 -7.67 16.56
C ASN A 61 -5.23 -7.75 15.49
N PRO A 62 -5.57 -8.96 15.02
CA PRO A 62 -6.71 -9.14 14.13
C PRO A 62 -8.03 -8.78 14.83
N THR A 63 -9.07 -8.46 14.06
CA THR A 63 -10.45 -8.38 14.54
C THR A 63 -11.06 -9.78 14.45
N PRO A 64 -11.26 -10.51 15.57
CA PRO A 64 -11.54 -11.95 15.53
C PRO A 64 -12.78 -12.33 14.69
N GLU A 65 -13.79 -11.48 14.68
CA GLU A 65 -15.06 -11.73 13.99
C GLU A 65 -14.95 -11.63 12.47
N ILE A 66 -13.91 -10.92 11.96
CA ILE A 66 -13.70 -10.65 10.53
C ILE A 66 -12.42 -11.30 10.04
N ASP A 67 -11.33 -11.11 10.78
CA ASP A 67 -9.99 -11.58 10.39
C ASP A 67 -9.70 -12.99 10.92
N GLY A 68 -10.52 -13.49 11.85
CA GLY A 68 -10.29 -14.76 12.53
C GLY A 68 -8.94 -14.76 13.28
N THR A 69 -8.16 -15.82 13.06
CA THR A 69 -6.82 -15.95 13.65
C THR A 69 -5.70 -15.78 12.62
N HIS A 70 -6.04 -15.27 11.44
CA HIS A 70 -5.06 -15.03 10.38
C HIS A 70 -4.12 -13.89 10.79
N TYR A 71 -2.85 -14.07 10.53
CA TYR A 71 -1.82 -13.08 10.82
C TYR A 71 -1.88 -12.52 12.25
N PRO A 72 -1.51 -13.32 13.25
CA PRO A 72 -1.51 -12.87 14.64
C PRO A 72 -0.54 -11.69 14.82
N ARG A 73 -0.70 -10.95 15.90
CA ARG A 73 0.17 -9.83 16.23
C ARG A 73 1.65 -10.21 16.15
N GLY A 74 2.43 -9.37 15.47
CA GLY A 74 3.86 -9.58 15.23
C GLY A 74 4.18 -10.51 14.05
N ALA A 75 3.18 -11.14 13.40
CA ALA A 75 3.40 -11.82 12.14
C ALA A 75 3.95 -10.82 11.09
N MET A 76 4.71 -11.30 10.13
CA MET A 76 5.33 -10.48 9.08
C MET A 76 6.28 -9.38 9.60
N SER A 77 6.82 -9.49 10.80
CA SER A 77 7.84 -8.56 11.29
C SER A 77 9.13 -8.68 10.48
N VAL A 78 9.74 -7.53 10.19
CA VAL A 78 11.09 -7.46 9.62
C VAL A 78 12.17 -7.19 10.67
N GLY A 79 11.79 -7.08 11.94
CA GLY A 79 12.72 -6.82 13.04
C GLY A 79 12.95 -5.34 13.34
N GLY A 80 12.04 -4.47 12.92
CA GLY A 80 12.04 -3.04 13.17
C GLY A 80 12.63 -2.19 12.05
N ILE A 81 12.48 -0.87 12.20
CA ILE A 81 12.87 0.12 11.18
C ILE A 81 14.36 0.06 10.79
N GLY A 82 15.25 -0.30 11.74
CA GLY A 82 16.68 -0.44 11.45
C GLY A 82 16.97 -1.60 10.50
N ALA A 83 16.28 -2.73 10.69
CA ALA A 83 16.40 -3.88 9.79
C ALA A 83 15.80 -3.57 8.41
N PHE A 84 14.68 -2.82 8.37
CA PHE A 84 14.08 -2.37 7.11
C PHE A 84 15.02 -1.44 6.31
N LYS A 85 15.63 -0.45 6.97
CA LYS A 85 16.64 0.43 6.35
C LYS A 85 17.81 -0.35 5.78
N LYS A 86 18.23 -1.43 6.48
CA LYS A 86 19.29 -2.30 5.95
C LYS A 86 18.84 -3.02 4.67
N ILE A 87 17.61 -3.51 4.61
CA ILE A 87 17.07 -4.14 3.38
C ILE A 87 17.12 -3.17 2.20
N LEU A 88 16.74 -1.91 2.39
CA LEU A 88 16.81 -0.88 1.35
C LEU A 88 18.25 -0.59 0.92
N ALA A 89 19.16 -0.44 1.89
CA ALA A 89 20.57 -0.18 1.62
C ALA A 89 21.26 -1.34 0.87
N ASP A 90 20.96 -2.59 1.25
CA ASP A 90 21.50 -3.79 0.60
C ASP A 90 21.01 -3.90 -0.87
N ASP A 91 19.88 -3.30 -1.22
CA ASP A 91 19.32 -3.21 -2.59
C ASP A 91 19.75 -1.93 -3.33
N GLY A 92 20.60 -1.09 -2.73
CA GLY A 92 21.15 0.13 -3.33
C GLY A 92 20.14 1.29 -3.44
N VAL A 93 19.08 1.29 -2.64
CA VAL A 93 18.09 2.39 -2.63
C VAL A 93 18.73 3.66 -2.04
N ASN A 94 18.62 4.76 -2.76
CA ASN A 94 19.09 6.06 -2.32
C ASN A 94 18.30 6.56 -1.09
N PRO A 95 18.92 6.81 0.06
CA PRO A 95 18.23 7.23 1.28
C PRO A 95 17.52 8.59 1.18
N GLU A 96 17.90 9.44 0.23
CA GLU A 96 17.27 10.75 0.02
C GLU A 96 15.93 10.68 -0.73
N VAL A 97 15.63 9.52 -1.35
CA VAL A 97 14.42 9.35 -2.17
C VAL A 97 13.22 8.85 -1.38
N TYR A 98 13.42 8.35 -0.15
CA TYR A 98 12.32 7.78 0.62
C TYR A 98 12.14 8.41 2.00
N GLU A 99 10.96 8.19 2.55
CA GLU A 99 10.57 8.53 3.90
C GLU A 99 9.87 7.35 4.58
N LEU A 100 10.11 7.16 5.88
CA LEU A 100 9.55 6.05 6.64
C LEU A 100 8.75 6.58 7.82
N HIS A 101 7.47 6.24 7.88
CA HIS A 101 6.53 6.60 8.94
C HIS A 101 6.21 5.35 9.79
N PRO A 102 6.91 5.15 10.91
CA PRO A 102 6.69 3.99 11.75
C PRO A 102 5.42 4.11 12.58
N GLY A 103 4.62 3.07 12.61
CA GLY A 103 3.40 2.97 13.41
C GLY A 103 2.36 2.07 12.78
N TYR A 104 1.31 1.78 13.54
CA TYR A 104 0.12 1.13 13.03
C TYR A 104 -0.83 2.15 12.40
N VAL A 105 -1.71 1.70 11.50
CA VAL A 105 -2.79 2.53 10.94
C VAL A 105 -3.87 2.73 12.02
N PRO A 106 -4.33 3.98 12.27
CA PRO A 106 -4.05 5.21 11.52
C PRO A 106 -2.86 6.05 12.06
N GLU A 107 -2.26 5.69 13.17
CA GLU A 107 -1.29 6.52 13.90
C GLU A 107 -0.04 6.85 13.07
N CYS A 108 0.32 5.98 12.10
CA CYS A 108 1.47 6.21 11.22
C CYS A 108 1.25 7.32 10.19
N PHE A 109 0.01 7.74 9.92
CA PHE A 109 -0.27 8.73 8.88
C PHE A 109 0.14 10.15 9.23
N GLY A 110 0.25 10.48 10.53
CA GLY A 110 0.59 11.83 10.97
C GLY A 110 -0.42 12.90 10.56
N ASP A 111 -0.02 14.16 10.72
CA ASP A 111 -0.84 15.33 10.37
C ASP A 111 -0.37 16.00 9.05
N GLU A 112 0.51 15.34 8.29
CA GLU A 112 1.10 15.92 7.09
C GLU A 112 0.14 15.83 5.90
N ASN A 113 -0.06 16.96 5.21
CA ASN A 113 -0.80 17.04 3.96
C ASN A 113 0.13 16.71 2.79
N HIS A 114 0.29 15.44 2.47
CA HIS A 114 0.92 15.00 1.23
C HIS A 114 -0.14 14.84 0.14
N ALA A 115 0.24 15.18 -1.09
CA ALA A 115 -0.51 14.79 -2.27
C ALA A 115 0.21 13.61 -2.93
N TYR A 116 -0.50 12.52 -3.16
CA TYR A 116 0.06 11.32 -3.77
C TYR A 116 -0.45 11.12 -5.19
N ALA A 117 0.46 10.86 -6.11
CA ALA A 117 0.11 10.39 -7.45
C ALA A 117 -0.27 8.90 -7.44
N PHE A 118 0.38 8.14 -6.55
CA PHE A 118 0.16 6.71 -6.41
C PHE A 118 0.19 6.28 -4.95
N ILE A 119 -0.80 5.53 -4.52
CA ILE A 119 -0.87 4.90 -3.19
C ILE A 119 -1.12 3.41 -3.36
N TYR A 120 -0.31 2.56 -2.73
CA TYR A 120 -0.54 1.12 -2.69
C TYR A 120 -0.85 0.67 -1.25
N LEU A 121 -1.93 -0.10 -1.08
CA LEU A 121 -2.38 -0.59 0.22
C LEU A 121 -2.25 -2.11 0.26
N ASP A 122 -1.47 -2.63 1.24
CA ASP A 122 -1.22 -4.05 1.50
C ASP A 122 -1.19 -4.29 3.02
N LEU A 123 -2.36 -4.40 3.62
CA LEU A 123 -2.54 -4.41 5.08
C LEU A 123 -3.18 -5.69 5.63
N ASP A 124 -3.55 -6.62 4.75
CA ASP A 124 -4.12 -7.93 5.07
C ASP A 124 -5.43 -7.91 5.90
N HIS A 125 -5.52 -7.13 6.99
CA HIS A 125 -6.68 -7.07 7.88
C HIS A 125 -7.74 -6.07 7.44
N TYR A 126 -9.00 -6.34 7.78
CA TYR A 126 -10.16 -5.51 7.43
C TYR A 126 -10.05 -4.08 7.94
N LYS A 127 -9.87 -3.92 9.26
CA LYS A 127 -9.96 -2.60 9.91
C LYS A 127 -8.87 -1.62 9.45
N PRO A 128 -7.58 -1.98 9.41
CA PRO A 128 -6.56 -1.08 8.89
C PRO A 128 -6.74 -0.78 7.40
N THR A 129 -7.15 -1.78 6.58
CA THR A 129 -7.44 -1.56 5.15
C THR A 129 -8.59 -0.57 4.94
N TRP A 130 -9.70 -0.72 5.66
CA TRP A 130 -10.83 0.21 5.61
C TRP A 130 -10.41 1.65 5.98
N THR A 131 -9.59 1.79 7.01
CA THR A 131 -9.10 3.10 7.47
C THR A 131 -8.13 3.71 6.44
N ALA A 132 -7.21 2.91 5.91
CA ALA A 132 -6.25 3.36 4.90
C ALA A 132 -6.92 3.75 3.58
N LEU A 133 -8.00 3.07 3.16
CA LEU A 133 -8.79 3.44 1.99
C LEU A 133 -9.36 4.86 2.11
N LYS A 134 -9.94 5.21 3.26
CA LYS A 134 -10.45 6.55 3.50
C LYS A 134 -9.36 7.61 3.51
N TRP A 135 -8.23 7.29 4.14
CA TRP A 135 -7.07 8.17 4.14
C TRP A 135 -6.52 8.37 2.72
N ALA A 136 -6.39 7.30 1.95
CA ALA A 136 -5.89 7.35 0.59
C ALA A 136 -6.75 8.28 -0.30
N CYS A 137 -8.07 8.19 -0.21
CA CYS A 137 -8.97 9.05 -0.97
C CYS A 137 -8.80 10.55 -0.66
N ASN A 138 -8.49 10.87 0.60
CA ASN A 138 -8.30 12.27 1.02
C ASN A 138 -6.92 12.84 0.65
N ASN A 139 -5.97 11.97 0.33
CA ASN A 139 -4.58 12.36 0.06
C ASN A 139 -4.14 12.07 -1.39
N LEU A 140 -5.01 11.46 -2.20
CA LEU A 140 -4.73 11.20 -3.60
C LEU A 140 -4.88 12.49 -4.41
N ALA A 141 -3.92 12.78 -5.27
CA ALA A 141 -4.02 13.88 -6.23
C ALA A 141 -5.09 13.58 -7.30
N GLU A 142 -5.69 14.62 -7.88
CA GLU A 142 -6.63 14.45 -9.00
C GLU A 142 -5.99 13.66 -10.15
N GLY A 143 -6.65 12.61 -10.59
CA GLY A 143 -6.13 11.68 -11.58
C GLY A 143 -5.13 10.63 -11.05
N GLY A 144 -4.86 10.65 -9.75
CA GLY A 144 -4.01 9.65 -9.09
C GLY A 144 -4.60 8.25 -9.09
N LEU A 145 -3.83 7.29 -8.62
CA LEU A 145 -4.18 5.88 -8.65
C LEU A 145 -3.97 5.23 -7.27
N ILE A 146 -4.96 4.49 -6.79
CA ILE A 146 -4.84 3.62 -5.62
C ILE A 146 -4.76 2.17 -6.10
N GLY A 147 -3.67 1.47 -5.75
CA GLY A 147 -3.53 0.03 -5.89
C GLY A 147 -3.88 -0.67 -4.58
N LEU A 148 -4.59 -1.78 -4.66
CA LEU A 148 -5.04 -2.56 -3.52
C LEU A 148 -4.61 -4.01 -3.69
N ASP A 149 -3.89 -4.54 -2.73
CA ASP A 149 -3.62 -5.98 -2.67
C ASP A 149 -4.82 -6.75 -2.11
N ASP A 150 -4.78 -8.06 -2.18
CA ASP A 150 -5.81 -8.95 -1.62
C ASP A 150 -7.26 -8.72 -2.13
N TYR A 151 -7.40 -8.22 -3.37
CA TYR A 151 -8.72 -8.10 -3.98
C TYR A 151 -9.24 -9.46 -4.43
N PHE A 152 -10.24 -9.95 -3.73
CA PHE A 152 -10.94 -11.19 -4.05
C PHE A 152 -12.45 -10.91 -4.09
N PRO A 153 -13.07 -10.77 -5.27
CA PRO A 153 -14.47 -10.35 -5.41
C PRO A 153 -15.49 -11.19 -4.63
N ASN A 154 -15.14 -12.45 -4.35
CA ASN A 154 -16.02 -13.40 -3.67
C ASN A 154 -15.57 -13.73 -2.23
N ARG A 155 -14.57 -13.04 -1.69
CA ARG A 155 -14.13 -13.20 -0.31
C ARG A 155 -14.71 -12.10 0.57
N ASP A 156 -15.41 -12.52 1.62
CA ASP A 156 -16.01 -11.63 2.61
C ASP A 156 -15.26 -11.71 3.96
N ILE A 157 -13.93 -11.70 3.87
CA ILE A 157 -13.00 -11.76 5.01
C ILE A 157 -11.79 -10.85 4.77
N LEU A 158 -11.11 -10.46 5.85
CA LEU A 158 -9.84 -9.73 5.81
C LEU A 158 -9.90 -8.44 4.98
N ALA A 159 -8.79 -8.05 4.37
CA ALA A 159 -8.71 -6.89 3.50
C ALA A 159 -9.71 -6.94 2.33
N GLY A 160 -9.92 -8.12 1.74
CA GLY A 160 -10.87 -8.30 0.64
C GLY A 160 -12.29 -7.88 0.98
N LYS A 161 -12.74 -8.09 2.23
CA LYS A 161 -14.05 -7.60 2.70
C LYS A 161 -14.08 -6.07 2.72
N ALA A 162 -13.06 -5.43 3.28
CA ALA A 162 -12.98 -3.96 3.32
C ALA A 162 -13.02 -3.36 1.91
N ILE A 163 -12.23 -3.93 0.98
CA ILE A 163 -12.17 -3.49 -0.41
C ILE A 163 -13.53 -3.65 -1.09
N ASN A 164 -14.17 -4.81 -0.96
CA ASN A 164 -15.47 -5.09 -1.58
C ASN A 164 -16.57 -4.17 -1.06
N GLU A 165 -16.60 -3.88 0.24
CA GLU A 165 -17.58 -2.95 0.83
C GLU A 165 -17.33 -1.53 0.34
N PHE A 166 -16.07 -1.09 0.34
CA PHE A 166 -15.69 0.23 -0.11
C PHE A 166 -16.05 0.48 -1.59
N LEU A 167 -15.78 -0.48 -2.46
CA LEU A 167 -16.10 -0.37 -3.89
C LEU A 167 -17.60 -0.31 -4.17
N LYS A 168 -18.46 -0.93 -3.33
CA LYS A 168 -19.92 -0.80 -3.45
C LYS A 168 -20.40 0.62 -3.23
N GLU A 169 -19.71 1.39 -2.41
CA GLU A 169 -20.04 2.80 -2.13
C GLU A 169 -19.50 3.74 -3.23
N HIS A 170 -18.58 3.26 -4.09
CA HIS A 170 -17.85 4.05 -5.08
C HIS A 170 -17.89 3.46 -6.50
N LEU A 171 -19.06 3.07 -6.95
CA LEU A 171 -19.28 2.36 -8.23
C LEU A 171 -18.89 3.13 -9.50
N THR A 172 -18.73 4.44 -9.41
CA THR A 172 -18.42 5.30 -10.56
C THR A 172 -16.92 5.45 -10.84
N TRP A 173 -16.07 4.93 -9.97
CA TRP A 173 -14.62 5.03 -10.14
C TRP A 173 -14.13 4.06 -11.21
N THR A 174 -13.13 4.50 -11.97
CA THR A 174 -12.50 3.65 -12.98
C THR A 174 -11.65 2.58 -12.30
N GLN A 175 -11.83 1.34 -12.72
CA GLN A 175 -11.17 0.18 -12.12
C GLN A 175 -10.50 -0.69 -13.17
N PHE A 176 -9.36 -1.29 -12.84
CA PHE A 176 -8.83 -2.44 -13.54
C PHE A 176 -8.26 -3.47 -12.56
N VAL A 177 -8.44 -4.73 -12.86
CA VAL A 177 -8.01 -5.86 -12.03
C VAL A 177 -6.86 -6.57 -12.71
N THR A 178 -5.88 -6.99 -11.93
CA THR A 178 -4.75 -7.80 -12.42
C THR A 178 -5.02 -9.30 -12.21
N ASP A 179 -4.22 -10.14 -12.86
CA ASP A 179 -4.29 -11.60 -12.69
C ASP A 179 -3.85 -12.07 -11.29
N ASN A 180 -3.21 -11.20 -10.51
CA ASN A 180 -2.62 -11.51 -9.20
C ASN A 180 -3.48 -11.04 -8.02
N SER A 181 -4.79 -10.87 -8.19
CA SER A 181 -5.70 -10.42 -7.13
C SER A 181 -5.43 -9.01 -6.62
N GLN A 182 -4.92 -8.13 -7.47
CA GLN A 182 -4.88 -6.70 -7.20
C GLN A 182 -5.97 -5.98 -7.98
N ILE A 183 -6.45 -4.88 -7.42
CA ILE A 183 -7.33 -3.94 -8.09
C ILE A 183 -6.74 -2.53 -8.02
N PHE A 184 -6.84 -1.80 -9.09
CA PHE A 184 -6.46 -0.40 -9.17
C PHE A 184 -7.69 0.45 -9.39
N ILE A 185 -7.81 1.53 -8.63
CA ILE A 185 -8.93 2.47 -8.71
C ILE A 185 -8.41 3.88 -8.96
N ARG A 186 -9.09 4.60 -9.85
CA ARG A 186 -8.85 6.01 -10.14
C ARG A 186 -10.10 6.81 -9.74
N ILE A 187 -9.89 7.86 -8.96
CA ILE A 187 -10.93 8.78 -8.50
C ILE A 187 -11.07 9.94 -9.48
#